data_c86570600dea6a2a3fa750b0150e4467
#
_entry.id   c86570600dea6a2a3fa750b0150e4467
#
_cell.length_a   1.000
_cell.length_b   1.000
_cell.length_c   1.000
_cell.angle_alpha   90.00
_cell.angle_beta   90.00
_cell.angle_gamma   90.00
#
_symmetry.space_group_name_H-M   'P 1'
#
loop_
_entity.id
_entity.type
_entity.pdbx_description
1 polymer ?
#
loop_
_entity_poly.entity_id
_entity_poly.type
_entity_poly.pdbx_seq_one_letter_code
_entity_poly.pdbx_strand_id
1 'polypeptide(L)'
;MNDRAGIYERLTALPYIHAYRQLIMGAVELDVFTQLETPVTAGELSGRMSWNEYNTLNLLKGLYGIGFLERDGDSFRNMPETSRYLVRGKPEYMGGVLSFFCGNQGMNLGNVARHVKEGPKPEEHTQRSMDFAAYGAAMRDAQSGIRQQELLDIIHSLPENSSIGRILDLGCGAGCLGLAVIRDAPERTGVLFDLPSMKGLMEETVSL
;
A
#
# COMPACT_ATOMS: atom_id res chain seq x y z
N MET A 1 -20.83 -7.68 -17.84
CA MET A 1 -20.30 -7.30 -19.17
C MET A 1 -19.22 -8.28 -19.54
N ASN A 2 -19.53 -9.22 -20.45
CA ASN A 2 -18.60 -10.27 -20.87
C ASN A 2 -17.84 -9.75 -22.09
N ASP A 3 -16.78 -9.00 -21.83
CA ASP A 3 -15.95 -8.43 -22.89
C ASP A 3 -14.93 -9.48 -23.37
N ARG A 4 -15.25 -10.19 -24.43
CA ARG A 4 -14.36 -11.18 -25.05
C ARG A 4 -13.07 -10.55 -25.64
N ALA A 5 -13.11 -9.27 -26.00
CA ALA A 5 -11.93 -8.52 -26.42
C ALA A 5 -10.93 -8.39 -25.27
N GLY A 6 -11.40 -8.28 -24.02
CA GLY A 6 -10.56 -8.16 -22.84
C GLY A 6 -9.69 -9.39 -22.50
N ILE A 7 -9.98 -10.61 -22.99
CA ILE A 7 -9.13 -11.78 -22.69
C ILE A 7 -7.81 -11.72 -23.45
N TYR A 8 -7.84 -11.39 -24.73
CA TYR A 8 -6.62 -11.23 -25.52
C TYR A 8 -5.70 -10.14 -24.96
N GLU A 9 -6.28 -8.98 -24.64
CA GLU A 9 -5.56 -7.87 -24.02
C GLU A 9 -4.95 -8.26 -22.66
N ARG A 10 -5.70 -8.98 -21.82
CA ARG A 10 -5.18 -9.50 -20.53
C ARG A 10 -4.03 -10.48 -20.73
N LEU A 11 -4.11 -11.39 -21.70
CA LEU A 11 -3.04 -12.34 -21.98
C LEU A 11 -1.79 -11.63 -22.51
N THR A 12 -1.95 -10.67 -23.40
CA THR A 12 -0.82 -9.89 -23.93
C THR A 12 -0.20 -8.94 -22.90
N ALA A 13 -0.97 -8.51 -21.88
CA ALA A 13 -0.47 -7.69 -20.78
C ALA A 13 0.34 -8.49 -19.73
N LEU A 14 0.13 -9.81 -19.61
CA LEU A 14 0.78 -10.63 -18.56
C LEU A 14 2.31 -10.48 -18.49
N PRO A 15 3.08 -10.46 -19.60
CA PRO A 15 4.53 -10.25 -19.53
C PRO A 15 4.92 -8.91 -18.93
N TYR A 16 4.08 -7.88 -19.12
CA TYR A 16 4.36 -6.52 -18.66
C TYR A 16 3.98 -6.29 -17.19
N ILE A 17 3.02 -7.05 -16.65
CA ILE A 17 2.60 -6.94 -15.24
C ILE A 17 3.79 -7.15 -14.30
N HIS A 18 4.63 -8.14 -14.60
CA HIS A 18 5.83 -8.41 -13.80
C HIS A 18 6.83 -7.25 -13.87
N ALA A 19 7.07 -6.72 -15.07
CA ALA A 19 7.97 -5.59 -15.26
C ALA A 19 7.45 -4.32 -14.55
N TYR A 20 6.16 -4.03 -14.65
CA TYR A 20 5.52 -2.91 -13.93
C TYR A 20 5.68 -3.04 -12.42
N ARG A 21 5.41 -4.24 -11.89
CA ARG A 21 5.62 -4.50 -10.47
C ARG A 21 7.06 -4.25 -10.05
N GLN A 22 8.05 -4.77 -10.78
CA GLN A 22 9.46 -4.59 -10.44
C GLN A 22 9.88 -3.11 -10.50
N LEU A 23 9.41 -2.37 -11.50
CA LEU A 23 9.71 -0.95 -11.67
C LEU A 23 9.17 -0.12 -10.51
N ILE A 24 7.89 -0.33 -10.14
CA ILE A 24 7.26 0.39 -9.03
C ILE A 24 7.91 -0.01 -7.70
N MET A 25 8.15 -1.30 -7.47
CA MET A 25 8.75 -1.78 -6.23
C MET A 25 10.18 -1.28 -6.06
N GLY A 26 10.99 -1.26 -7.12
CA GLY A 26 12.32 -0.68 -7.08
C GLY A 26 12.28 0.82 -6.76
N ALA A 27 11.32 1.55 -7.33
CA ALA A 27 11.16 2.98 -7.04
C ALA A 27 10.70 3.23 -5.59
N VAL A 28 9.83 2.39 -5.03
CA VAL A 28 9.39 2.46 -3.62
C VAL A 28 10.55 2.12 -2.68
N GLU A 29 11.32 1.07 -2.97
CA GLU A 29 12.49 0.65 -2.19
C GLU A 29 13.55 1.75 -2.13
N LEU A 30 13.84 2.36 -3.27
CA LEU A 30 14.81 3.46 -3.41
C LEU A 30 14.27 4.81 -2.93
N ASP A 31 13.02 4.88 -2.51
CA ASP A 31 12.32 6.10 -2.09
C ASP A 31 12.39 7.24 -3.16
N VAL A 32 12.27 6.85 -4.43
CA VAL A 32 12.36 7.76 -5.57
C VAL A 32 11.29 8.85 -5.53
N PHE A 33 10.05 8.47 -5.18
CA PHE A 33 8.91 9.39 -5.22
C PHE A 33 9.03 10.53 -4.21
N THR A 34 9.64 10.30 -3.05
CA THR A 34 9.91 11.37 -2.09
C THR A 34 10.92 12.39 -2.64
N GLN A 35 11.84 11.97 -3.52
CA GLN A 35 12.82 12.84 -4.14
C GLN A 35 12.24 13.67 -5.31
N LEU A 36 11.07 13.28 -5.84
CA LEU A 36 10.45 13.86 -7.03
C LEU A 36 9.22 14.73 -6.72
N GLU A 37 9.07 15.25 -5.49
CA GLU A 37 8.02 16.24 -5.18
C GLU A 37 8.25 17.57 -5.91
N THR A 38 9.50 17.86 -6.25
CA THR A 38 9.88 18.97 -7.12
C THR A 38 10.56 18.43 -8.38
N PRO A 39 10.52 19.16 -9.51
CA PRO A 39 11.20 18.73 -10.74
C PRO A 39 12.70 18.51 -10.51
N VAL A 40 13.21 17.35 -10.92
CA VAL A 40 14.62 16.95 -10.78
C VAL A 40 15.08 16.22 -12.04
N THR A 41 16.29 16.49 -12.49
CA THR A 41 16.93 15.74 -13.59
C THR A 41 17.53 14.42 -13.10
N ALA A 42 17.74 13.46 -14.00
CA ALA A 42 18.39 12.21 -13.65
C ALA A 42 19.82 12.41 -13.11
N GLY A 43 20.56 13.37 -13.67
CA GLY A 43 21.90 13.71 -13.20
C GLY A 43 21.90 14.26 -11.77
N GLU A 44 20.99 15.19 -11.45
CA GLU A 44 20.85 15.73 -10.09
C GLU A 44 20.45 14.65 -9.08
N LEU A 45 19.46 13.81 -9.44
CA LEU A 45 19.01 12.73 -8.57
C LEU A 45 20.11 11.70 -8.33
N SER A 46 20.77 11.24 -9.39
CA SER A 46 21.86 10.26 -9.29
C SER A 46 23.04 10.80 -8.49
N GLY A 47 23.41 12.07 -8.67
CA GLY A 47 24.45 12.71 -7.88
C GLY A 47 24.12 12.79 -6.41
N ARG A 48 22.87 13.20 -6.06
CA ARG A 48 22.38 13.31 -4.68
C ARG A 48 22.35 11.96 -3.97
N MET A 49 21.92 10.91 -4.67
CA MET A 49 21.74 9.58 -4.12
C MET A 49 22.95 8.64 -4.30
N SER A 50 24.00 9.10 -4.98
CA SER A 50 25.15 8.27 -5.37
C SER A 50 24.77 7.06 -6.22
N TRP A 51 23.83 7.24 -7.15
CA TRP A 51 23.36 6.18 -8.07
C TRP A 51 24.04 6.29 -9.44
N ASN A 52 23.88 5.25 -10.26
CA ASN A 52 24.30 5.28 -11.65
C ASN A 52 23.34 6.15 -12.48
N GLU A 53 23.83 7.20 -13.12
CA GLU A 53 23.02 8.18 -13.85
C GLU A 53 22.23 7.55 -15.00
N TYR A 54 22.87 6.68 -15.79
CA TYR A 54 22.20 6.01 -16.91
C TYR A 54 21.02 5.14 -16.43
N ASN A 55 21.21 4.37 -15.36
CA ASN A 55 20.16 3.54 -14.79
C ASN A 55 19.07 4.39 -14.11
N THR A 56 19.45 5.48 -13.47
CA THR A 56 18.49 6.45 -12.89
C THR A 56 17.62 7.05 -14.00
N LEU A 57 18.20 7.47 -15.11
CA LEU A 57 17.44 7.99 -16.24
C LEU A 57 16.47 6.95 -16.82
N ASN A 58 16.90 5.69 -16.93
CA ASN A 58 16.03 4.61 -17.44
C ASN A 58 14.88 4.31 -16.45
N LEU A 59 15.13 4.32 -15.15
CA LEU A 59 14.09 4.21 -14.13
C LEU A 59 13.05 5.32 -14.27
N LEU A 60 13.50 6.58 -14.34
CA LEU A 60 12.60 7.74 -14.46
C LEU A 60 11.80 7.70 -15.77
N LYS A 61 12.42 7.33 -16.88
CA LYS A 61 11.72 7.13 -18.17
C LYS A 61 10.68 6.01 -18.08
N GLY A 62 11.00 4.91 -17.40
CA GLY A 62 10.08 3.82 -17.19
C GLY A 62 8.86 4.27 -16.37
N LEU A 63 9.09 4.95 -15.26
CA LEU A 63 8.01 5.49 -14.40
C LEU A 63 7.15 6.54 -15.14
N TYR A 64 7.76 7.39 -15.97
CA TYR A 64 7.04 8.31 -16.86
C TYR A 64 6.19 7.53 -17.87
N GLY A 65 6.77 6.52 -18.51
CA GLY A 65 6.08 5.71 -19.53
C GLY A 65 4.85 4.95 -19.00
N ILE A 66 4.83 4.62 -17.71
CA ILE A 66 3.68 3.98 -17.04
C ILE A 66 2.77 4.99 -16.31
N GLY A 67 3.01 6.31 -16.46
CA GLY A 67 2.11 7.37 -15.98
C GLY A 67 2.26 7.76 -14.50
N PHE A 68 3.37 7.41 -13.85
CA PHE A 68 3.63 7.81 -12.46
C PHE A 68 4.33 9.17 -12.36
N LEU A 69 5.01 9.59 -13.40
CA LEU A 69 5.74 10.86 -13.44
C LEU A 69 5.25 11.74 -14.58
N GLU A 70 5.42 13.04 -14.39
CA GLU A 70 5.42 14.04 -15.45
C GLU A 70 6.86 14.33 -15.87
N ARG A 71 7.03 14.78 -17.12
CA ARG A 71 8.33 15.17 -17.65
C ARG A 71 8.22 16.54 -18.32
N ASP A 72 9.17 17.42 -17.98
CA ASP A 72 9.38 18.70 -18.64
C ASP A 72 10.85 18.83 -19.03
N GLY A 73 11.13 18.83 -20.33
CA GLY A 73 12.50 18.74 -20.84
C GLY A 73 13.23 17.52 -20.32
N ASP A 74 14.29 17.71 -19.52
CA ASP A 74 15.08 16.66 -18.89
C ASP A 74 14.73 16.42 -17.42
N SER A 75 13.79 17.19 -16.87
CA SER A 75 13.32 17.08 -15.50
C SER A 75 12.10 16.18 -15.39
N PHE A 76 12.02 15.45 -14.28
CA PHE A 76 10.90 14.58 -13.91
C PHE A 76 10.34 15.02 -12.57
N ARG A 77 9.02 14.91 -12.39
CA ARG A 77 8.34 15.07 -11.11
C ARG A 77 7.20 14.08 -10.99
N ASN A 78 6.72 13.87 -9.78
CA ASN A 78 5.54 13.04 -9.56
C ASN A 78 4.29 13.61 -10.23
N MET A 79 3.42 12.71 -10.72
CA MET A 79 2.00 13.05 -10.90
C MET A 79 1.37 13.40 -9.53
N PRO A 80 0.29 14.20 -9.47
CA PRO A 80 -0.38 14.54 -8.20
C PRO A 80 -0.76 13.32 -7.36
N GLU A 81 -1.36 12.30 -7.99
CA GLU A 81 -1.75 11.05 -7.34
C GLU A 81 -0.51 10.25 -6.87
N THR A 82 0.55 10.25 -7.66
CA THR A 82 1.82 9.61 -7.26
C THR A 82 2.38 10.26 -5.99
N SER A 83 2.37 11.58 -5.93
CA SER A 83 2.77 12.31 -4.71
C SER A 83 1.88 11.97 -3.51
N ARG A 84 0.59 11.81 -3.73
CA ARG A 84 -0.38 11.50 -2.68
C ARG A 84 -0.14 10.13 -2.07
N TYR A 85 0.08 9.11 -2.91
CA TYR A 85 0.11 7.71 -2.48
C TYR A 85 1.51 7.12 -2.29
N LEU A 86 2.56 7.70 -2.89
CA LEU A 86 3.89 7.09 -2.92
C LEU A 86 5.00 7.93 -2.31
N VAL A 87 4.71 9.16 -1.88
CA VAL A 87 5.65 9.96 -1.09
C VAL A 87 5.58 9.55 0.37
N ARG A 88 6.72 9.14 0.90
CA ARG A 88 6.85 8.68 2.28
C ARG A 88 6.49 9.78 3.28
N GLY A 89 5.75 9.40 4.31
CA GLY A 89 5.30 10.33 5.36
C GLY A 89 3.99 11.06 5.06
N LYS A 90 3.39 10.89 3.87
CA LYS A 90 2.04 11.41 3.61
C LYS A 90 0.97 10.51 4.23
N PRO A 91 -0.17 11.08 4.65
CA PRO A 91 -1.24 10.33 5.33
C PRO A 91 -1.78 9.13 4.54
N GLU A 92 -1.69 9.20 3.20
CA GLU A 92 -2.22 8.18 2.29
C GLU A 92 -1.11 7.33 1.65
N TYR A 93 0.08 7.32 2.25
CA TYR A 93 1.21 6.56 1.75
C TYR A 93 0.93 5.06 1.70
N MET A 94 1.08 4.47 0.52
CA MET A 94 0.81 3.05 0.25
C MET A 94 2.07 2.19 0.08
N GLY A 95 3.26 2.78 0.17
CA GLY A 95 4.51 2.05 -0.08
C GLY A 95 4.72 0.86 0.87
N GLY A 96 4.29 0.97 2.13
CA GLY A 96 4.37 -0.11 3.11
C GLY A 96 3.52 -1.33 2.69
N VAL A 97 2.25 -1.10 2.32
CA VAL A 97 1.35 -2.17 1.88
C VAL A 97 1.82 -2.80 0.56
N LEU A 98 2.33 -1.99 -0.37
CA LEU A 98 2.90 -2.50 -1.61
C LEU A 98 4.12 -3.37 -1.34
N SER A 99 5.03 -2.93 -0.46
CA SER A 99 6.23 -3.68 -0.08
C SER A 99 5.87 -5.01 0.58
N PHE A 100 4.85 -5.03 1.43
CA PHE A 100 4.38 -6.25 2.05
C PHE A 100 3.77 -7.23 1.04
N PHE A 101 2.78 -6.80 0.26
CA PHE A 101 2.06 -7.69 -0.66
C PHE A 101 2.83 -8.03 -1.93
N CYS A 102 3.66 -7.12 -2.42
CA CYS A 102 4.45 -7.31 -3.63
C CYS A 102 5.90 -7.74 -3.35
N GLY A 103 6.36 -7.69 -2.11
CA GLY A 103 7.69 -8.14 -1.70
C GLY A 103 7.82 -9.65 -1.61
N ASN A 104 8.95 -10.12 -1.07
CA ASN A 104 9.27 -11.55 -0.94
C ASN A 104 8.32 -12.30 0.02
N GLN A 105 7.68 -11.60 0.95
CA GLN A 105 6.70 -12.15 1.90
C GLN A 105 5.27 -12.05 1.39
N GLY A 106 5.05 -11.45 0.23
CA GLY A 106 3.74 -11.18 -0.32
C GLY A 106 2.97 -12.43 -0.75
N MET A 107 1.77 -12.19 -1.31
CA MET A 107 0.87 -13.24 -1.81
C MET A 107 1.55 -14.05 -2.92
N ASN A 108 2.26 -15.10 -2.52
CA ASN A 108 2.80 -16.08 -3.43
C ASN A 108 1.86 -17.29 -3.44
N LEU A 109 1.10 -17.44 -4.52
CA LEU A 109 0.22 -18.61 -4.69
C LEU A 109 0.99 -19.93 -4.89
N GLY A 110 2.33 -19.87 -4.92
CA GLY A 110 3.17 -21.02 -5.15
C GLY A 110 2.93 -21.63 -6.54
N ASN A 111 3.05 -22.94 -6.61
CA ASN A 111 2.74 -23.66 -7.84
C ASN A 111 1.25 -24.02 -7.86
N VAL A 112 0.42 -23.15 -8.43
CA VAL A 112 -1.04 -23.35 -8.53
C VAL A 112 -1.39 -24.68 -9.22
N ALA A 113 -0.66 -25.04 -10.29
CA ALA A 113 -0.93 -26.29 -11.00
C ALA A 113 -0.68 -27.52 -10.11
N ARG A 114 0.36 -27.47 -9.27
CA ARG A 114 0.64 -28.53 -8.29
C ARG A 114 -0.46 -28.60 -7.22
N HIS A 115 -0.84 -27.45 -6.64
CA HIS A 115 -1.89 -27.41 -5.62
C HIS A 115 -3.24 -27.92 -6.14
N VAL A 116 -3.58 -27.61 -7.39
CA VAL A 116 -4.80 -28.14 -8.02
C VAL A 116 -4.75 -29.66 -8.18
N LYS A 117 -3.58 -30.22 -8.53
CA LYS A 117 -3.44 -31.67 -8.75
C LYS A 117 -3.32 -32.49 -7.46
N GLU A 118 -2.57 -31.97 -6.49
CA GLU A 118 -2.12 -32.73 -5.32
C GLU A 118 -2.81 -32.29 -4.03
N GLY A 119 -3.51 -31.15 -4.04
CA GLY A 119 -4.02 -30.50 -2.84
C GLY A 119 -2.93 -29.84 -1.99
N PRO A 120 -3.31 -29.23 -0.86
CA PRO A 120 -2.37 -28.61 0.05
C PRO A 120 -1.57 -29.66 0.82
N LYS A 121 -0.26 -29.47 0.96
CA LYS A 121 0.55 -30.29 1.86
C LYS A 121 0.40 -29.80 3.30
N PRO A 122 0.21 -30.70 4.28
CA PRO A 122 0.07 -30.33 5.69
C PRO A 122 1.24 -29.46 6.22
N GLU A 123 2.44 -29.71 5.73
CA GLU A 123 3.65 -28.98 6.12
C GLU A 123 3.69 -27.53 5.62
N GLU A 124 2.98 -27.22 4.53
CA GLU A 124 2.93 -25.87 3.96
C GLU A 124 2.04 -24.91 4.78
N HIS A 125 1.10 -25.46 5.55
CA HIS A 125 0.26 -24.66 6.46
C HIS A 125 0.98 -24.26 7.74
N THR A 126 1.98 -25.04 8.17
CA THR A 126 2.73 -24.80 9.42
C THR A 126 3.96 -23.90 9.26
N GLN A 127 4.47 -23.74 8.04
CA GLN A 127 5.72 -22.97 7.80
C GLN A 127 5.50 -21.50 7.42
N ARG A 128 4.27 -21.07 7.16
CA ARG A 128 3.96 -19.64 6.99
C ARG A 128 3.48 -19.05 8.32
N SER A 129 4.37 -18.86 9.25
CA SER A 129 4.12 -17.89 10.31
C SER A 129 4.05 -16.52 9.64
N MET A 130 2.83 -16.02 9.43
CA MET A 130 2.64 -14.65 8.99
C MET A 130 3.28 -13.75 10.05
N ASP A 131 4.21 -12.90 9.64
CA ASP A 131 4.69 -11.84 10.50
C ASP A 131 3.54 -10.84 10.69
N PHE A 132 2.76 -11.07 11.75
CA PHE A 132 1.60 -10.24 12.06
C PHE A 132 1.99 -8.79 12.37
N ALA A 133 3.21 -8.54 12.86
CA ALA A 133 3.68 -7.18 13.12
C ALA A 133 3.95 -6.45 11.79
N ALA A 134 4.67 -7.08 10.87
CA ALA A 134 4.90 -6.52 9.53
C ALA A 134 3.59 -6.36 8.74
N TYR A 135 2.67 -7.34 8.84
CA TYR A 135 1.34 -7.23 8.25
C TYR A 135 0.55 -6.06 8.84
N GLY A 136 0.53 -5.94 10.17
CA GLY A 136 -0.17 -4.86 10.86
C GLY A 136 0.36 -3.48 10.51
N ALA A 137 1.68 -3.32 10.40
CA ALA A 137 2.31 -2.07 9.95
C ALA A 137 1.91 -1.72 8.52
N ALA A 138 1.94 -2.68 7.59
CA ALA A 138 1.48 -2.49 6.22
C ALA A 138 -0.02 -2.14 6.14
N MET A 139 -0.84 -2.79 6.98
CA MET A 139 -2.27 -2.48 7.06
C MET A 139 -2.54 -1.11 7.66
N ARG A 140 -1.73 -0.65 8.62
CA ARG A 140 -1.81 0.71 9.13
C ARG A 140 -1.70 1.74 8.01
N ASP A 141 -0.69 1.59 7.15
CA ASP A 141 -0.50 2.47 6.00
C ASP A 141 -1.71 2.39 5.03
N ALA A 142 -2.20 1.19 4.76
CA ALA A 142 -3.35 0.98 3.87
C ALA A 142 -4.69 1.49 4.41
N GLN A 143 -4.85 1.50 5.73
CA GLN A 143 -6.09 1.90 6.41
C GLN A 143 -6.10 3.37 6.83
N SER A 144 -4.99 4.08 6.67
CA SER A 144 -4.90 5.51 6.94
C SER A 144 -5.50 6.34 5.81
N GLY A 145 -5.78 7.61 6.08
CA GLY A 145 -6.25 8.57 5.08
C GLY A 145 -7.58 8.19 4.43
N ILE A 146 -7.57 7.80 3.15
CA ILE A 146 -8.79 7.56 2.36
C ILE A 146 -9.71 6.52 3.00
N ARG A 147 -9.16 5.42 3.51
CA ARG A 147 -9.99 4.36 4.11
C ARG A 147 -10.71 4.80 5.37
N GLN A 148 -10.06 5.65 6.17
CA GLN A 148 -10.71 6.27 7.32
C GLN A 148 -11.84 7.19 6.87
N GLN A 149 -11.60 8.02 5.85
CA GLN A 149 -12.62 8.94 5.34
C GLN A 149 -13.80 8.17 4.74
N GLU A 150 -13.55 7.15 3.91
CA GLU A 150 -14.61 6.28 3.36
C GLU A 150 -15.47 5.66 4.46
N LEU A 151 -14.83 5.17 5.55
CA LEU A 151 -15.56 4.63 6.69
C LEU A 151 -16.40 5.70 7.39
N LEU A 152 -15.84 6.88 7.64
CA LEU A 152 -16.55 7.99 8.27
C LEU A 152 -17.73 8.45 7.42
N ASP A 153 -17.56 8.55 6.10
CA ASP A 153 -18.65 8.90 5.18
C ASP A 153 -19.80 7.87 5.26
N ILE A 154 -19.48 6.58 5.36
CA ILE A 154 -20.48 5.53 5.59
C ILE A 154 -21.17 5.72 6.96
N ILE A 155 -20.41 5.90 8.03
CA ILE A 155 -20.96 6.09 9.40
C ILE A 155 -21.86 7.33 9.44
N HIS A 156 -21.45 8.44 8.83
CA HIS A 156 -22.24 9.67 8.78
C HIS A 156 -23.54 9.51 7.96
N SER A 157 -23.57 8.58 7.02
CA SER A 157 -24.78 8.28 6.24
C SER A 157 -25.83 7.44 7.00
N LEU A 158 -25.43 6.84 8.13
CA LEU A 158 -26.33 6.00 8.93
C LEU A 158 -27.30 6.86 9.75
N PRO A 159 -28.61 6.53 9.76
CA PRO A 159 -29.59 7.20 10.62
C PRO A 159 -29.23 7.18 12.11
N GLU A 160 -28.55 6.11 12.53
CA GLU A 160 -28.12 5.85 13.91
C GLU A 160 -26.85 6.61 14.32
N ASN A 161 -26.18 7.31 13.39
CA ASN A 161 -24.89 7.95 13.64
C ASN A 161 -24.84 8.76 14.93
N SER A 162 -25.89 9.55 15.20
CA SER A 162 -25.98 10.39 16.42
C SER A 162 -26.14 9.57 17.72
N SER A 163 -26.50 8.30 17.64
CA SER A 163 -26.68 7.41 18.81
C SER A 163 -25.48 6.48 19.05
N ILE A 164 -24.46 6.52 18.21
CA ILE A 164 -23.25 5.71 18.37
C ILE A 164 -22.42 6.31 19.51
N GLY A 165 -22.44 5.66 20.69
CA GLY A 165 -21.67 6.10 21.87
C GLY A 165 -20.50 5.17 22.20
N ARG A 166 -20.64 3.84 21.94
CA ARG A 166 -19.60 2.85 22.23
C ARG A 166 -19.34 1.95 21.05
N ILE A 167 -18.07 1.71 20.77
CA ILE A 167 -17.60 0.96 19.60
C ILE A 167 -16.74 -0.21 20.08
N LEU A 168 -16.91 -1.37 19.48
CA LEU A 168 -15.98 -2.49 19.57
C LEU A 168 -15.42 -2.74 18.17
N ASP A 169 -14.12 -2.57 18.00
CA ASP A 169 -13.40 -2.98 16.79
C ASP A 169 -12.69 -4.31 17.08
N LEU A 170 -13.22 -5.39 16.51
CA LEU A 170 -12.76 -6.75 16.72
C LEU A 170 -11.87 -7.20 15.55
N GLY A 171 -10.61 -7.52 15.86
CA GLY A 171 -9.60 -7.76 14.81
C GLY A 171 -9.09 -6.45 14.21
N CYS A 172 -8.91 -5.44 15.07
CA CYS A 172 -8.65 -4.06 14.66
C CYS A 172 -7.27 -3.84 14.01
N GLY A 173 -6.36 -4.81 14.05
CA GLY A 173 -4.99 -4.65 13.57
C GLY A 173 -4.26 -3.50 14.28
N ALA A 174 -3.88 -2.48 13.52
CA ALA A 174 -3.29 -1.26 14.07
C ALA A 174 -4.31 -0.31 14.74
N GLY A 175 -5.61 -0.60 14.63
CA GLY A 175 -6.69 0.20 15.24
C GLY A 175 -7.06 1.47 14.48
N CYS A 176 -6.54 1.70 13.28
CA CYS A 176 -6.73 2.95 12.53
C CYS A 176 -8.20 3.29 12.26
N LEU A 177 -8.99 2.29 11.88
CA LEU A 177 -10.39 2.49 11.50
C LEU A 177 -11.27 2.71 12.74
N GLY A 178 -11.16 1.85 13.75
CA GLY A 178 -11.89 2.00 15.00
C GLY A 178 -11.56 3.32 15.70
N LEU A 179 -10.28 3.70 15.72
CA LEU A 179 -9.83 4.95 16.30
C LEU A 179 -10.36 6.18 15.55
N ALA A 180 -10.44 6.13 14.21
CA ALA A 180 -11.04 7.20 13.43
C ALA A 180 -12.51 7.42 13.81
N VAL A 181 -13.30 6.35 13.96
CA VAL A 181 -14.71 6.46 14.38
C VAL A 181 -14.83 6.95 15.82
N ILE A 182 -13.94 6.53 16.73
CA ILE A 182 -13.93 7.03 18.11
C ILE A 182 -13.62 8.52 18.16
N ARG A 183 -12.63 8.98 17.40
CA ARG A 183 -12.20 10.39 17.38
C ARG A 183 -13.15 11.34 16.66
N ASP A 184 -14.03 10.81 15.82
CA ASP A 184 -14.98 11.58 15.02
C ASP A 184 -16.04 12.33 15.87
N ALA A 185 -16.32 11.85 17.10
CA ALA A 185 -17.22 12.55 18.02
C ALA A 185 -16.71 12.44 19.48
N PRO A 186 -16.75 13.56 20.26
CA PRO A 186 -16.13 13.61 21.58
C PRO A 186 -16.79 12.71 22.64
N GLU A 187 -18.04 12.34 22.45
CA GLU A 187 -18.78 11.44 23.32
C GLU A 187 -18.51 9.96 23.04
N ARG A 188 -17.87 9.63 21.95
CA ARG A 188 -17.59 8.25 21.56
C ARG A 188 -16.46 7.65 22.37
N THR A 189 -16.65 6.42 22.76
CA THR A 189 -15.63 5.58 23.39
C THR A 189 -15.54 4.25 22.69
N GLY A 190 -14.45 3.51 22.84
CA GLY A 190 -14.33 2.23 22.19
C GLY A 190 -13.31 1.30 22.79
N VAL A 191 -13.38 0.07 22.34
CA VAL A 191 -12.41 -0.98 22.63
C VAL A 191 -11.85 -1.46 21.30
N LEU A 192 -10.53 -1.37 21.16
CA LEU A 192 -9.78 -1.95 20.05
C LEU A 192 -9.26 -3.31 20.52
N PHE A 193 -9.64 -4.38 19.84
CA PHE A 193 -9.29 -5.74 20.24
C PHE A 193 -8.61 -6.48 19.09
N ASP A 194 -7.43 -7.03 19.36
CA ASP A 194 -6.68 -7.88 18.43
C ASP A 194 -5.76 -8.84 19.19
N LEU A 195 -4.95 -9.61 18.44
CA LEU A 195 -3.94 -10.49 19.00
C LEU A 195 -2.91 -9.71 19.83
N PRO A 196 -2.35 -10.31 20.90
CA PRO A 196 -1.35 -9.65 21.75
C PRO A 196 -0.15 -9.08 20.97
N SER A 197 0.21 -9.67 19.83
CA SER A 197 1.27 -9.20 18.94
C SER A 197 0.98 -7.82 18.31
N MET A 198 -0.29 -7.41 18.23
CA MET A 198 -0.69 -6.10 17.68
C MET A 198 -0.64 -4.98 18.72
N LYS A 199 -0.50 -5.29 20.01
CA LYS A 199 -0.61 -4.32 21.10
C LYS A 199 0.31 -3.10 20.90
N GLY A 200 1.59 -3.31 20.63
CA GLY A 200 2.55 -2.22 20.46
C GLY A 200 2.16 -1.29 19.31
N LEU A 201 1.73 -1.87 18.18
CA LEU A 201 1.29 -1.11 17.02
C LEU A 201 0.01 -0.31 17.29
N MET A 202 -0.94 -0.86 18.04
CA MET A 202 -2.15 -0.14 18.49
C MET A 202 -1.79 1.03 19.41
N GLU A 203 -0.90 0.83 20.38
CA GLU A 203 -0.45 1.88 21.30
C GLU A 203 0.24 3.03 20.55
N GLU A 204 1.06 2.73 19.56
CA GLU A 204 1.64 3.74 18.67
C GLU A 204 0.56 4.51 17.92
N THR A 205 -0.44 3.82 17.32
CA THR A 205 -1.53 4.46 16.57
C THR A 205 -2.39 5.36 17.45
N VAL A 206 -2.66 4.94 18.69
CA VAL A 206 -3.44 5.73 19.66
C VAL A 206 -2.68 6.99 20.10
N SER A 207 -1.34 6.95 20.11
CA SER A 207 -0.51 8.09 20.53
C SER A 207 -0.31 9.16 19.45
N LEU A 208 -0.63 8.86 18.19
CA LEU A 208 -0.63 9.80 17.06
C LEU A 208 -1.89 10.65 17.03
#